data_a04bc876cb7b978a9b69506d5f9809cd
#
_entry.id   a04bc876cb7b978a9b69506d5f9809cd
#
_cell.length_a   1.000
_cell.length_b   1.000
_cell.length_c   1.000
_cell.angle_alpha   90.00
_cell.angle_beta   90.00
_cell.angle_gamma   90.00
#
_symmetry.space_group_name_H-M   'P 1'
#
loop_
_entity.id
_entity.type
_entity.pdbx_description
1 polymer ?
#
loop_
_entity_poly.entity_id
_entity_poly.type
_entity_poly.pdbx_seq_one_letter_code
_entity_poly.pdbx_strand_id
1 'polypeptide(L)'
;MLKMHTRLGTVLLAAVAVALLILAPGAPAARDHPSATQITIWVDNVQKPAVDKIVDAWGRTRGVTGNVLIHDFGKIRDDLKTVKAENAPDIIVGPHDWVGDLAANGLVVPLFPKKAVKAQFPGYALQSFSYGTTTNRLYGAPFALENVGLAVNLRLAHVPKSFADFEKQALAFKRKSSDNIALAVPQGSGGDAYHMYPFFSGLGGYVFGRTKAGTLNAKKIGVANKTFLKNASLIDKWNREGLINSKVDYGTAKNAFVKQNAAFWITGPWEADTLKTAGFPVRVVQLPKIKFRSVPFLGVQGFMVTKFAAGHAVGSLAKDLVGDYMMKSVSQRALAGANGRFPANKIAGKSVTDSILKQFGTAGIGGVPMPNIPQMGSVWSDLGGAWVKATKGAGATSARNAFTAAARAIASKIASGG
;
A
#
# COMPACT_ATOMS: atom_id res chain seq x y z
N MET A 1 34.24 49.00 -68.39
CA MET A 1 33.56 49.36 -69.62
C MET A 1 32.10 49.37 -69.35
N LEU A 2 31.61 50.44 -69.52
CA LEU A 2 30.57 51.30 -70.13
C LEU A 2 29.24 51.07 -69.46
N LYS A 3 28.79 52.04 -68.69
CA LYS A 3 27.91 53.20 -68.97
C LYS A 3 26.71 52.84 -69.85
N MET A 4 25.44 52.99 -69.37
CA MET A 4 24.75 54.27 -69.65
C MET A 4 23.38 54.34 -69.00
N HIS A 5 23.07 55.54 -68.53
CA HIS A 5 21.80 56.07 -68.01
C HIS A 5 20.67 55.99 -69.02
N THR A 6 19.41 55.98 -68.60
CA THR A 6 18.49 57.09 -69.02
C THR A 6 17.28 57.14 -68.10
N ARG A 7 16.83 58.36 -67.90
CA ARG A 7 15.78 58.94 -67.04
C ARG A 7 14.39 58.94 -67.71
N LEU A 8 13.46 59.27 -66.86
CA LEU A 8 12.17 59.95 -67.05
C LEU A 8 10.94 59.08 -67.31
N GLY A 9 9.95 59.32 -66.49
CA GLY A 9 8.61 59.74 -66.86
C GLY A 9 7.57 59.55 -65.78
N THR A 10 7.30 60.61 -65.04
CA THR A 10 6.19 60.73 -64.08
C THR A 10 4.86 60.85 -64.81
N VAL A 11 3.87 59.99 -64.55
CA VAL A 11 2.47 60.29 -64.85
C VAL A 11 1.63 59.92 -63.65
N LEU A 12 1.04 60.93 -63.04
CA LEU A 12 0.00 60.84 -62.03
C LEU A 12 -1.31 60.39 -62.70
N LEU A 13 -1.88 59.28 -62.25
CA LEU A 13 -3.29 58.97 -62.46
C LEU A 13 -3.92 58.68 -61.11
N ALA A 14 -4.80 59.59 -60.69
CA ALA A 14 -5.67 59.44 -59.56
C ALA A 14 -6.80 58.45 -59.94
N ALA A 15 -6.83 57.30 -59.28
CA ALA A 15 -7.95 56.36 -59.34
C ALA A 15 -8.68 56.35 -57.98
N VAL A 16 -9.91 56.82 -58.00
CA VAL A 16 -10.85 56.75 -56.88
C VAL A 16 -11.22 55.28 -56.63
N ALA A 17 -10.76 54.69 -55.57
CA ALA A 17 -11.18 53.35 -55.15
C ALA A 17 -12.40 53.50 -54.20
N VAL A 18 -13.55 53.09 -54.71
CA VAL A 18 -14.76 52.89 -53.89
C VAL A 18 -14.54 51.62 -53.08
N ALA A 19 -14.36 51.75 -51.78
CA ALA A 19 -14.29 50.61 -50.86
C ALA A 19 -15.70 50.02 -50.63
N LEU A 20 -15.99 48.89 -51.25
CA LEU A 20 -17.10 48.04 -50.84
C LEU A 20 -16.68 47.33 -49.52
N LEU A 21 -17.28 47.74 -48.38
CA LEU A 21 -17.26 46.96 -47.18
C LEU A 21 -18.11 45.71 -47.38
N ILE A 22 -17.48 44.59 -47.66
CA ILE A 22 -18.10 43.26 -47.55
C ILE A 22 -18.10 42.93 -46.05
N LEU A 23 -19.27 43.02 -45.41
CA LEU A 23 -19.50 42.42 -44.09
C LEU A 23 -19.32 40.88 -44.25
N ALA A 24 -18.18 40.37 -43.84
CA ALA A 24 -18.00 38.94 -43.62
C ALA A 24 -18.91 38.54 -42.42
N PRO A 25 -19.72 37.48 -42.56
CA PRO A 25 -20.44 36.96 -41.39
C PRO A 25 -19.43 36.57 -40.34
N GLY A 26 -19.51 37.15 -39.15
CA GLY A 26 -18.65 36.86 -38.03
C GLY A 26 -18.61 35.34 -37.79
N ALA A 27 -17.43 34.76 -37.87
CA ALA A 27 -17.22 33.39 -37.41
C ALA A 27 -17.75 33.32 -35.97
N PRO A 28 -18.57 32.28 -35.63
CA PRO A 28 -18.99 32.12 -34.26
C PRO A 28 -17.72 32.04 -33.41
N ALA A 29 -17.60 32.93 -32.42
CA ALA A 29 -16.55 32.85 -31.43
C ALA A 29 -16.57 31.41 -30.89
N ALA A 30 -15.44 30.71 -31.02
CA ALA A 30 -15.27 29.42 -30.39
C ALA A 30 -15.63 29.62 -28.93
N ARG A 31 -16.75 29.03 -28.50
CA ARG A 31 -17.07 28.98 -27.09
C ARG A 31 -15.91 28.24 -26.44
N ASP A 32 -15.09 28.94 -25.70
CA ASP A 32 -14.18 28.30 -24.74
C ASP A 32 -15.06 27.41 -23.89
N HIS A 33 -15.10 26.12 -24.23
CA HIS A 33 -15.64 25.14 -23.31
C HIS A 33 -14.70 25.19 -22.11
N PRO A 34 -15.20 25.57 -20.93
CA PRO A 34 -14.33 25.54 -19.74
C PRO A 34 -13.72 24.16 -19.68
N SER A 35 -12.38 24.07 -19.61
CA SER A 35 -11.69 22.79 -19.49
C SER A 35 -12.34 22.05 -18.32
N ALA A 36 -12.80 20.80 -18.58
CA ALA A 36 -13.49 20.04 -17.56
C ALA A 36 -12.61 19.99 -16.30
N THR A 37 -13.19 20.34 -15.16
CA THR A 37 -12.50 20.23 -13.86
C THR A 37 -11.93 18.83 -13.72
N GLN A 38 -10.63 18.71 -13.45
CA GLN A 38 -9.93 17.44 -13.38
C GLN A 38 -9.45 17.14 -11.97
N ILE A 39 -9.57 15.90 -11.53
CA ILE A 39 -8.98 15.39 -10.28
C ILE A 39 -7.89 14.37 -10.63
N THR A 40 -6.68 14.61 -10.14
CA THR A 40 -5.53 13.69 -10.31
C THR A 40 -5.39 12.77 -9.11
N ILE A 41 -5.29 11.45 -9.39
CA ILE A 41 -5.24 10.40 -8.37
C ILE A 41 -4.05 9.49 -8.63
N TRP A 42 -3.17 9.31 -7.66
CA TRP A 42 -2.12 8.29 -7.72
C TRP A 42 -2.57 6.98 -7.09
N VAL A 43 -2.47 5.92 -7.88
CA VAL A 43 -2.82 4.54 -7.48
C VAL A 43 -1.77 3.55 -8.00
N ASP A 44 -1.79 2.32 -7.52
CA ASP A 44 -1.03 1.24 -8.16
C ASP A 44 -1.78 0.65 -9.37
N ASN A 45 -1.09 -0.22 -10.11
CA ASN A 45 -1.64 -0.87 -11.31
C ASN A 45 -2.83 -1.80 -10.98
N VAL A 46 -2.90 -2.35 -9.77
CA VAL A 46 -3.98 -3.26 -9.33
C VAL A 46 -5.27 -2.47 -9.08
N GLN A 47 -5.15 -1.26 -8.52
CA GLN A 47 -6.30 -0.45 -8.13
C GLN A 47 -6.86 0.37 -9.27
N LYS A 48 -6.02 0.77 -10.26
CA LYS A 48 -6.42 1.67 -11.34
C LYS A 48 -7.74 1.29 -12.02
N PRO A 49 -7.98 0.05 -12.48
CA PRO A 49 -9.20 -0.28 -13.22
C PRO A 49 -10.50 -0.07 -12.43
N ALA A 50 -10.46 -0.25 -11.11
CA ALA A 50 -11.61 -0.01 -10.25
C ALA A 50 -11.79 1.47 -9.95
N VAL A 51 -10.68 2.18 -9.71
CA VAL A 51 -10.71 3.63 -9.43
C VAL A 51 -11.17 4.41 -10.65
N ASP A 52 -10.71 4.09 -11.86
CA ASP A 52 -11.20 4.67 -13.11
C ASP A 52 -12.73 4.61 -13.19
N LYS A 53 -13.31 3.40 -13.05
CA LYS A 53 -14.77 3.20 -13.12
C LYS A 53 -15.55 4.00 -12.06
N ILE A 54 -15.01 4.09 -10.85
CA ILE A 54 -15.65 4.82 -9.74
C ILE A 54 -15.58 6.32 -9.98
N VAL A 55 -14.43 6.82 -10.40
CA VAL A 55 -14.21 8.25 -10.66
C VAL A 55 -15.03 8.71 -11.86
N ASP A 56 -15.10 7.91 -12.93
CA ASP A 56 -15.94 8.19 -14.08
C ASP A 56 -17.43 8.23 -13.71
N ALA A 57 -17.91 7.25 -12.93
CA ALA A 57 -19.30 7.22 -12.49
C ALA A 57 -19.67 8.42 -11.58
N TRP A 58 -18.78 8.79 -10.68
CA TRP A 58 -18.92 9.96 -9.80
C TRP A 58 -18.81 11.26 -10.60
N GLY A 59 -17.82 11.37 -11.49
CA GLY A 59 -17.51 12.56 -12.26
C GLY A 59 -18.60 12.96 -13.24
N ARG A 60 -19.23 11.98 -13.92
CA ARG A 60 -20.36 12.24 -14.83
C ARG A 60 -21.51 13.04 -14.20
N THR A 61 -21.75 12.87 -12.91
CA THR A 61 -22.81 13.60 -12.20
C THR A 61 -22.38 14.97 -11.70
N ARG A 62 -21.09 15.35 -11.86
CA ARG A 62 -20.51 16.57 -11.31
C ARG A 62 -19.77 17.42 -12.36
N GLY A 63 -19.71 16.97 -13.61
CA GLY A 63 -18.92 17.66 -14.66
C GLY A 63 -17.41 17.61 -14.39
N VAL A 64 -16.92 16.53 -13.77
CA VAL A 64 -15.51 16.34 -13.39
C VAL A 64 -14.92 15.15 -14.12
N THR A 65 -13.68 15.28 -14.58
CA THR A 65 -12.92 14.17 -15.16
C THR A 65 -11.88 13.66 -14.17
N GLY A 66 -11.64 12.35 -14.19
CA GLY A 66 -10.57 11.72 -13.42
C GLY A 66 -9.29 11.56 -14.24
N ASN A 67 -8.16 11.89 -13.66
CA ASN A 67 -6.84 11.58 -14.17
C ASN A 67 -6.18 10.57 -13.22
N VAL A 68 -6.46 9.28 -13.43
CA VAL A 68 -5.94 8.21 -12.55
C VAL A 68 -4.61 7.71 -13.09
N LEU A 69 -3.55 8.00 -12.38
CA LEU A 69 -2.17 7.71 -12.77
C LEU A 69 -1.63 6.52 -11.98
N ILE A 70 -1.02 5.58 -12.71
CA ILE A 70 -0.26 4.49 -12.09
C ILE A 70 1.02 5.05 -11.49
N HIS A 71 1.25 4.78 -10.22
CA HIS A 71 2.46 5.13 -9.50
C HIS A 71 3.00 3.88 -8.78
N ASP A 72 4.32 3.78 -8.63
CA ASP A 72 4.92 2.71 -7.83
C ASP A 72 4.42 2.82 -6.38
N PHE A 73 3.65 1.82 -5.95
CA PHE A 73 3.03 1.82 -4.62
C PHE A 73 4.04 2.09 -3.49
N GLY A 74 5.24 1.51 -3.60
CA GLY A 74 6.29 1.69 -2.60
C GLY A 74 6.85 3.12 -2.53
N LYS A 75 6.62 3.94 -3.58
CA LYS A 75 7.16 5.30 -3.70
C LYS A 75 6.13 6.40 -3.48
N ILE A 76 4.82 6.13 -3.58
CA ILE A 76 3.76 7.16 -3.49
C ILE A 76 3.97 8.09 -2.29
N ARG A 77 4.25 7.54 -1.11
CA ARG A 77 4.45 8.33 0.11
C ARG A 77 5.64 9.28 0.02
N ASP A 78 6.77 8.77 -0.45
CA ASP A 78 8.02 9.53 -0.44
C ASP A 78 8.06 10.52 -1.60
N ASP A 79 7.52 10.16 -2.76
CA ASP A 79 7.39 11.04 -3.91
C ASP A 79 6.41 12.18 -3.64
N LEU A 80 5.33 11.95 -2.86
CA LEU A 80 4.40 13.01 -2.44
C LEU A 80 5.09 14.12 -1.62
N LYS A 81 6.17 13.80 -0.91
CA LYS A 81 6.95 14.78 -0.11
C LYS A 81 7.77 15.73 -0.98
N THR A 82 8.14 15.32 -2.18
CA THR A 82 9.10 16.01 -3.04
C THR A 82 8.51 16.50 -4.34
N VAL A 83 7.31 16.05 -4.72
CA VAL A 83 6.65 16.46 -5.96
C VAL A 83 6.35 17.96 -5.95
N LYS A 84 6.52 18.60 -7.11
CA LYS A 84 6.11 20.00 -7.29
C LYS A 84 4.59 20.11 -7.30
N ALA A 85 4.07 21.23 -6.77
CA ALA A 85 2.64 21.41 -6.57
C ALA A 85 1.81 21.21 -7.85
N GLU A 86 2.28 21.72 -8.98
CA GLU A 86 1.60 21.63 -10.27
C GLU A 86 1.47 20.19 -10.82
N ASN A 87 2.32 19.26 -10.37
CA ASN A 87 2.33 17.87 -10.77
C ASN A 87 1.83 16.92 -9.66
N ALA A 88 1.43 17.49 -8.54
CA ALA A 88 1.03 16.70 -7.38
C ALA A 88 -0.38 16.11 -7.55
N PRO A 89 -0.64 14.92 -6.99
CA PRO A 89 -1.99 14.34 -6.99
C PRO A 89 -2.89 15.06 -5.98
N ASP A 90 -4.19 15.09 -6.28
CA ASP A 90 -5.24 15.55 -5.36
C ASP A 90 -5.61 14.47 -4.35
N ILE A 91 -5.49 13.22 -4.77
CA ILE A 91 -5.81 12.04 -3.97
C ILE A 91 -4.71 11.00 -4.15
N ILE A 92 -4.34 10.33 -3.08
CA ILE A 92 -3.47 9.16 -3.10
C ILE A 92 -4.16 7.95 -2.47
N VAL A 93 -3.76 6.77 -2.92
CA VAL A 93 -4.04 5.50 -2.23
C VAL A 93 -2.83 5.12 -1.38
N GLY A 94 -3.08 4.46 -0.26
CA GLY A 94 -1.99 3.92 0.55
C GLY A 94 -2.45 3.22 1.82
N PRO A 95 -1.54 2.52 2.49
CA PRO A 95 -1.81 1.87 3.75
C PRO A 95 -1.84 2.89 4.90
N HIS A 96 -2.55 2.54 5.93
CA HIS A 96 -2.85 3.43 7.04
C HIS A 96 -1.63 3.85 7.88
N ASP A 97 -0.54 3.09 7.86
CA ASP A 97 0.69 3.43 8.59
C ASP A 97 1.41 4.68 8.04
N TRP A 98 1.02 5.15 6.84
CA TRP A 98 1.52 6.42 6.29
C TRP A 98 0.86 7.66 6.91
N VAL A 99 -0.34 7.48 7.50
CA VAL A 99 -1.19 8.60 7.95
C VAL A 99 -0.48 9.50 8.94
N GLY A 100 0.22 8.93 9.92
CA GLY A 100 0.92 9.71 10.93
C GLY A 100 1.98 10.63 10.34
N ASP A 101 2.81 10.10 9.43
CA ASP A 101 3.85 10.85 8.74
C ASP A 101 3.23 11.93 7.82
N LEU A 102 2.30 11.55 6.96
CA LEU A 102 1.69 12.48 6.00
C LEU A 102 0.86 13.58 6.69
N ALA A 103 0.13 13.26 7.75
CA ALA A 103 -0.66 14.24 8.49
C ALA A 103 0.21 15.16 9.35
N ALA A 104 1.27 14.65 9.99
CA ALA A 104 2.20 15.46 10.77
C ALA A 104 2.95 16.47 9.88
N ASN A 105 3.25 16.11 8.63
CA ASN A 105 3.88 16.99 7.64
C ASN A 105 2.86 17.84 6.84
N GLY A 106 1.57 17.80 7.20
CA GLY A 106 0.53 18.60 6.55
C GLY A 106 0.30 18.24 5.07
N LEU A 107 0.69 17.03 4.63
CA LEU A 107 0.59 16.58 3.24
C LEU A 107 -0.81 16.04 2.89
N VAL A 108 -1.55 15.57 3.88
CA VAL A 108 -2.94 15.12 3.74
C VAL A 108 -3.87 15.93 4.64
N VAL A 109 -5.13 16.04 4.23
CA VAL A 109 -6.12 16.86 4.92
C VAL A 109 -7.20 16.02 5.58
N PRO A 110 -7.80 16.49 6.70
CA PRO A 110 -8.83 15.73 7.40
C PRO A 110 -10.13 15.62 6.60
N LEU A 111 -10.79 14.47 6.76
CA LEU A 111 -12.09 14.14 6.21
C LEU A 111 -13.16 14.18 7.31
N PHE A 112 -14.38 14.58 6.95
CA PHE A 112 -15.51 14.70 7.87
C PHE A 112 -16.74 13.93 7.35
N PRO A 113 -16.64 12.60 7.15
CA PRO A 113 -17.76 11.82 6.66
C PRO A 113 -18.91 11.81 7.69
N LYS A 114 -20.14 11.71 7.20
CA LYS A 114 -21.35 11.66 8.02
C LYS A 114 -21.29 10.49 9.02
N LYS A 115 -21.88 10.66 10.20
CA LYS A 115 -21.93 9.63 11.25
C LYS A 115 -22.49 8.30 10.74
N ALA A 116 -23.55 8.35 9.93
CA ALA A 116 -24.17 7.16 9.33
C ALA A 116 -23.22 6.41 8.37
N VAL A 117 -22.35 7.12 7.65
CA VAL A 117 -21.32 6.51 6.79
C VAL A 117 -20.26 5.84 7.66
N LYS A 118 -19.71 6.55 8.67
CA LYS A 118 -18.73 5.99 9.59
C LYS A 118 -19.20 4.75 10.32
N ALA A 119 -20.48 4.67 10.68
CA ALA A 119 -21.08 3.51 11.36
C ALA A 119 -21.00 2.21 10.54
N GLN A 120 -20.82 2.31 9.22
CA GLN A 120 -20.68 1.16 8.34
C GLN A 120 -19.28 0.53 8.35
N PHE A 121 -18.30 1.11 9.07
CA PHE A 121 -16.94 0.62 9.14
C PHE A 121 -16.63 0.04 10.53
N PRO A 122 -15.71 -0.94 10.62
CA PRO A 122 -15.15 -1.35 11.92
C PRO A 122 -14.41 -0.17 12.57
N GLY A 123 -14.55 -0.02 13.89
CA GLY A 123 -13.90 1.07 14.61
C GLY A 123 -12.39 1.13 14.38
N TYR A 124 -11.72 -0.02 14.36
CA TYR A 124 -10.28 -0.07 14.14
C TYR A 124 -9.86 0.41 12.74
N ALA A 125 -10.67 0.19 11.69
CA ALA A 125 -10.36 0.64 10.34
C ALA A 125 -10.41 2.17 10.23
N LEU A 126 -11.38 2.82 10.87
CA LEU A 126 -11.42 4.28 10.97
C LEU A 126 -10.29 4.82 11.86
N GLN A 127 -10.02 4.16 12.98
CA GLN A 127 -8.95 4.55 13.90
C GLN A 127 -7.57 4.44 13.22
N SER A 128 -7.36 3.45 12.35
CA SER A 128 -6.13 3.29 11.59
C SER A 128 -5.84 4.50 10.70
N PHE A 129 -6.86 5.13 10.11
CA PHE A 129 -6.74 6.36 9.33
C PHE A 129 -6.92 7.63 10.15
N SER A 130 -6.94 7.55 11.47
CA SER A 130 -7.08 8.71 12.34
C SER A 130 -5.75 9.06 13.01
N TYR A 131 -5.43 10.35 13.04
CA TYR A 131 -4.21 10.88 13.64
C TYR A 131 -4.47 12.21 14.32
N GLY A 132 -3.71 12.50 15.36
CA GLY A 132 -3.71 13.78 16.07
C GLY A 132 -3.29 13.61 17.53
N THR A 133 -2.53 14.58 18.04
CA THR A 133 -2.04 14.60 19.42
C THR A 133 -3.07 15.18 20.39
N THR A 134 -3.79 16.22 19.95
CA THR A 134 -4.82 16.90 20.75
C THR A 134 -6.23 16.52 20.29
N THR A 135 -6.45 16.50 18.97
CA THR A 135 -7.74 16.12 18.38
C THR A 135 -7.49 15.05 17.34
N ASN A 136 -8.01 13.85 17.58
CA ASN A 136 -7.89 12.75 16.64
C ASN A 136 -8.85 12.96 15.46
N ARG A 137 -8.31 13.18 14.25
CA ARG A 137 -9.05 13.44 13.02
C ARG A 137 -8.84 12.31 12.02
N LEU A 138 -9.88 12.01 11.23
CA LEU A 138 -9.81 11.04 10.15
C LEU A 138 -9.15 11.68 8.92
N TYR A 139 -8.10 11.07 8.39
CA TYR A 139 -7.35 11.56 7.20
C TYR A 139 -7.50 10.69 5.97
N GLY A 140 -8.15 9.54 6.07
CA GLY A 140 -8.37 8.67 4.92
C GLY A 140 -9.68 7.88 5.02
N ALA A 141 -10.17 7.48 3.87
CA ALA A 141 -11.33 6.61 3.72
C ALA A 141 -10.86 5.16 3.55
N PRO A 142 -11.02 4.28 4.55
CA PRO A 142 -10.67 2.86 4.42
C PRO A 142 -11.45 2.22 3.28
N PHE A 143 -10.83 1.35 2.48
CA PHE A 143 -11.57 0.55 1.49
C PHE A 143 -11.30 -0.94 1.58
N ALA A 144 -10.12 -1.37 2.05
CA ALA A 144 -9.76 -2.77 2.12
C ALA A 144 -9.06 -3.12 3.43
N LEU A 145 -9.33 -4.34 3.89
CA LEU A 145 -8.70 -4.96 5.05
C LEU A 145 -7.80 -6.08 4.54
N GLU A 146 -6.60 -6.18 5.10
CA GLU A 146 -5.61 -7.17 4.70
C GLU A 146 -4.72 -7.64 5.84
N ASN A 147 -4.21 -8.83 5.72
CA ASN A 147 -3.19 -9.42 6.56
C ASN A 147 -2.53 -10.58 5.82
N VAL A 148 -1.34 -10.95 6.21
CA VAL A 148 -0.73 -12.18 5.70
C VAL A 148 -1.28 -13.42 6.42
N GLY A 149 -1.27 -14.55 5.70
CA GLY A 149 -1.56 -15.88 6.21
C GLY A 149 -0.56 -16.89 5.64
N LEU A 150 -0.60 -18.11 6.16
CA LEU A 150 0.14 -19.26 5.62
C LEU A 150 -0.74 -19.98 4.60
N ALA A 151 -0.46 -19.80 3.32
CA ALA A 151 -1.07 -20.59 2.25
C ALA A 151 -0.37 -21.97 2.19
N VAL A 152 -1.16 -23.02 2.18
CA VAL A 152 -0.71 -24.42 2.16
C VAL A 152 -1.17 -25.07 0.86
N ASN A 153 -0.25 -25.59 0.06
CA ASN A 153 -0.55 -26.45 -1.08
C ASN A 153 -0.92 -27.86 -0.55
N LEU A 154 -2.22 -28.17 -0.55
CA LEU A 154 -2.73 -29.44 0.01
C LEU A 154 -2.37 -30.68 -0.82
N ARG A 155 -1.77 -30.51 -2.00
CA ARG A 155 -1.19 -31.62 -2.78
C ARG A 155 0.19 -32.03 -2.25
N LEU A 156 0.92 -31.08 -1.64
CA LEU A 156 2.32 -31.25 -1.20
C LEU A 156 2.47 -31.41 0.31
N ALA A 157 1.52 -30.85 1.09
CA ALA A 157 1.54 -30.84 2.55
C ALA A 157 0.11 -30.85 3.11
N HIS A 158 -0.03 -31.13 4.39
CA HIS A 158 -1.28 -30.92 5.12
C HIS A 158 -1.20 -29.63 5.96
N VAL A 159 -2.36 -29.13 6.39
CA VAL A 159 -2.42 -27.98 7.30
C VAL A 159 -1.66 -28.31 8.59
N PRO A 160 -0.64 -27.51 8.95
CA PRO A 160 0.19 -27.83 10.11
C PRO A 160 -0.59 -27.73 11.43
N LYS A 161 -0.46 -28.75 12.28
CA LYS A 161 -1.09 -28.80 13.62
C LYS A 161 -0.31 -27.99 14.66
N SER A 162 0.98 -27.75 14.43
CA SER A 162 1.88 -26.98 15.30
C SER A 162 2.99 -26.37 14.48
N PHE A 163 3.78 -25.46 15.09
CA PHE A 163 4.95 -24.92 14.42
C PHE A 163 6.02 -25.98 14.14
N ALA A 164 6.21 -26.94 15.07
CA ALA A 164 7.12 -28.07 14.86
C ALA A 164 6.68 -28.97 13.70
N ASP A 165 5.37 -29.19 13.53
CA ASP A 165 4.83 -29.92 12.39
C ASP A 165 5.05 -29.14 11.07
N PHE A 166 4.85 -27.82 11.08
CA PHE A 166 5.18 -26.94 9.95
C PHE A 166 6.67 -27.05 9.57
N GLU A 167 7.60 -26.88 10.54
CA GLU A 167 9.05 -27.02 10.30
C GLU A 167 9.39 -28.38 9.68
N LYS A 168 8.87 -29.45 10.27
CA LYS A 168 9.10 -30.83 9.79
C LYS A 168 8.67 -31.00 8.33
N GLN A 169 7.45 -30.60 7.99
CA GLN A 169 6.92 -30.73 6.63
C GLN A 169 7.72 -29.87 5.63
N ALA A 170 7.98 -28.60 5.96
CA ALA A 170 8.68 -27.64 5.11
C ALA A 170 10.12 -28.10 4.80
N LEU A 171 10.87 -28.54 5.82
CA LEU A 171 12.25 -29.03 5.66
C LEU A 171 12.29 -30.40 4.96
N ALA A 172 11.32 -31.30 5.21
CA ALA A 172 11.21 -32.53 4.47
C ALA A 172 10.93 -32.32 2.99
N PHE A 173 10.06 -31.36 2.66
CA PHE A 173 9.77 -30.98 1.27
C PHE A 173 11.02 -30.39 0.57
N LYS A 174 11.72 -29.48 1.22
CA LYS A 174 12.96 -28.88 0.69
C LYS A 174 14.01 -29.94 0.32
N ARG A 175 14.14 -31.01 1.13
CA ARG A 175 15.15 -32.07 0.87
C ARG A 175 14.87 -32.96 -0.33
N LYS A 176 13.65 -32.89 -0.92
CA LYS A 176 13.29 -33.73 -2.08
C LYS A 176 13.91 -33.28 -3.39
N SER A 177 14.27 -32.00 -3.51
CA SER A 177 14.89 -31.42 -4.72
C SER A 177 15.67 -30.16 -4.37
N SER A 178 16.74 -29.87 -5.13
CA SER A 178 17.50 -28.62 -5.06
C SER A 178 16.64 -27.38 -5.40
N ASP A 179 15.63 -27.54 -6.24
CA ASP A 179 14.72 -26.48 -6.68
C ASP A 179 13.68 -26.11 -5.63
N ASN A 180 13.51 -26.97 -4.63
CA ASN A 180 12.52 -26.77 -3.59
C ASN A 180 13.01 -25.78 -2.53
N ILE A 181 12.13 -24.89 -2.13
CA ILE A 181 12.32 -24.04 -0.96
C ILE A 181 11.39 -24.48 0.18
N ALA A 182 11.88 -24.38 1.41
CA ALA A 182 11.11 -24.84 2.58
C ALA A 182 9.88 -23.95 2.80
N LEU A 183 10.07 -22.64 2.69
CA LEU A 183 9.03 -21.65 2.88
C LEU A 183 9.19 -20.51 1.86
N ALA A 184 8.15 -20.29 1.07
CA ALA A 184 8.04 -19.12 0.23
C ALA A 184 7.59 -17.93 1.11
N VAL A 185 8.55 -17.16 1.62
CA VAL A 185 8.28 -15.92 2.35
C VAL A 185 9.11 -14.79 1.74
N PRO A 186 8.46 -13.73 1.24
CA PRO A 186 9.17 -12.63 0.61
C PRO A 186 10.10 -11.91 1.58
N GLN A 187 11.32 -11.65 1.13
CA GLN A 187 12.28 -10.76 1.81
C GLN A 187 13.06 -9.91 0.79
N GLY A 188 13.82 -10.55 -0.11
CA GLY A 188 14.69 -9.83 -1.05
C GLY A 188 15.82 -9.08 -0.36
N SER A 189 16.52 -8.21 -1.09
CA SER A 189 17.67 -7.46 -0.59
C SER A 189 17.35 -6.45 0.51
N GLY A 190 16.15 -5.86 0.48
CA GLY A 190 15.69 -4.87 1.47
C GLY A 190 15.06 -5.48 2.72
N GLY A 191 14.68 -6.75 2.63
CA GLY A 191 13.87 -7.43 3.66
C GLY A 191 12.40 -6.98 3.63
N ASP A 192 11.53 -7.85 4.14
CA ASP A 192 10.09 -7.58 4.22
C ASP A 192 9.57 -7.83 5.63
N ALA A 193 9.57 -6.78 6.44
CA ALA A 193 9.13 -6.85 7.82
C ALA A 193 7.62 -7.12 7.95
N TYR A 194 6.81 -6.82 6.92
CA TYR A 194 5.37 -7.09 6.93
C TYR A 194 5.08 -8.59 6.82
N HIS A 195 5.65 -9.27 5.83
CA HIS A 195 5.49 -10.72 5.66
C HIS A 195 6.17 -11.51 6.79
N MET A 196 7.24 -10.97 7.36
CA MET A 196 7.95 -11.61 8.48
C MET A 196 7.33 -11.35 9.85
N TYR A 197 6.33 -10.46 9.96
CA TYR A 197 5.76 -10.08 11.24
C TYR A 197 5.14 -11.25 12.04
N PRO A 198 4.48 -12.25 11.44
CA PRO A 198 3.99 -13.42 12.20
C PRO A 198 5.11 -14.19 12.93
N PHE A 199 6.29 -14.29 12.34
CA PHE A 199 7.46 -14.89 13.00
C PHE A 199 7.97 -14.00 14.12
N PHE A 200 8.03 -12.70 13.87
CA PHE A 200 8.48 -11.71 14.85
C PHE A 200 7.58 -11.69 16.09
N SER A 201 6.28 -11.60 15.92
CA SER A 201 5.29 -11.63 17.00
C SER A 201 5.29 -13.00 17.71
N GLY A 202 5.41 -14.09 16.96
CA GLY A 202 5.51 -15.46 17.49
C GLY A 202 6.73 -15.69 18.37
N LEU A 203 7.78 -14.87 18.24
CA LEU A 203 8.95 -14.87 19.11
C LEU A 203 8.86 -13.87 20.28
N GLY A 204 7.75 -13.11 20.36
CA GLY A 204 7.52 -12.11 21.41
C GLY A 204 7.99 -10.70 21.04
N GLY A 205 8.25 -10.45 19.74
CA GLY A 205 8.59 -9.14 19.21
C GLY A 205 7.36 -8.23 19.05
N TYR A 206 7.56 -6.93 19.17
CA TYR A 206 6.60 -5.89 18.83
C TYR A 206 7.36 -4.64 18.38
N VAL A 207 6.69 -3.72 17.65
CA VAL A 207 7.37 -2.52 17.17
C VAL A 207 7.48 -1.47 18.28
N PHE A 208 6.35 -0.92 18.71
CA PHE A 208 6.31 0.08 19.78
C PHE A 208 5.51 -0.41 20.99
N GLY A 209 6.01 -0.12 22.17
CA GLY A 209 5.23 -0.32 23.39
C GLY A 209 4.13 0.73 23.54
N ARG A 210 3.37 0.60 24.62
CA ARG A 210 2.27 1.52 24.92
C ARG A 210 2.53 2.31 26.20
N THR A 211 1.94 3.49 26.29
CA THR A 211 1.83 4.29 27.51
C THR A 211 0.82 3.65 28.45
N LYS A 212 0.72 4.17 29.70
CA LYS A 212 -0.34 3.77 30.65
C LYS A 212 -1.75 4.03 30.10
N ALA A 213 -1.93 5.06 29.25
CA ALA A 213 -3.19 5.37 28.58
C ALA A 213 -3.47 4.49 27.33
N GLY A 214 -2.61 3.51 27.03
CA GLY A 214 -2.81 2.60 25.90
C GLY A 214 -2.38 3.14 24.53
N THR A 215 -1.90 4.38 24.41
CA THR A 215 -1.38 4.96 23.19
C THR A 215 0.00 4.42 22.85
N LEU A 216 0.37 4.43 21.55
CA LEU A 216 1.71 4.02 21.11
C LEU A 216 2.79 4.94 21.69
N ASN A 217 3.90 4.36 22.09
CA ASN A 217 5.06 5.08 22.62
C ASN A 217 6.29 4.81 21.75
N ALA A 218 6.63 5.74 20.87
CA ALA A 218 7.76 5.63 19.95
C ALA A 218 9.12 5.52 20.68
N LYS A 219 9.23 6.00 21.93
CA LYS A 219 10.44 5.85 22.76
C LYS A 219 10.62 4.44 23.32
N LYS A 220 9.56 3.61 23.29
CA LYS A 220 9.59 2.23 23.78
C LYS A 220 9.64 1.25 22.60
N ILE A 221 10.82 1.13 21.98
CA ILE A 221 11.05 0.26 20.84
C ILE A 221 11.16 -1.19 21.31
N GLY A 222 10.33 -2.07 20.73
CA GLY A 222 10.24 -3.49 21.10
C GLY A 222 10.98 -4.44 20.16
N VAL A 223 11.67 -3.92 19.15
CA VAL A 223 12.35 -4.71 18.10
C VAL A 223 13.40 -5.66 18.66
N ALA A 224 14.09 -5.26 19.74
CA ALA A 224 15.04 -6.08 20.47
C ALA A 224 14.67 -6.21 21.97
N ASN A 225 13.38 -6.38 22.27
CA ASN A 225 12.95 -6.57 23.65
C ASN A 225 13.50 -7.88 24.25
N LYS A 226 13.62 -7.95 25.57
CA LYS A 226 14.21 -9.09 26.28
C LYS A 226 13.55 -10.44 25.90
N THR A 227 12.23 -10.48 25.76
CA THR A 227 11.48 -11.70 25.41
C THR A 227 11.83 -12.17 24.01
N PHE A 228 11.85 -11.27 23.02
CA PHE A 228 12.25 -11.59 21.65
C PHE A 228 13.69 -12.09 21.60
N LEU A 229 14.63 -11.37 22.23
CA LEU A 229 16.05 -11.73 22.22
C LEU A 229 16.33 -13.08 22.91
N LYS A 230 15.53 -13.47 23.90
CA LYS A 230 15.58 -14.81 24.52
C LYS A 230 15.28 -15.92 23.50
N ASN A 231 14.40 -15.64 22.52
CA ASN A 231 13.95 -16.60 21.52
C ASN A 231 14.66 -16.46 20.17
N ALA A 232 15.53 -15.45 19.99
CA ALA A 232 16.14 -15.11 18.70
C ALA A 232 17.02 -16.23 18.10
N SER A 233 17.58 -17.12 18.94
CA SER A 233 18.34 -18.29 18.49
C SER A 233 17.55 -19.24 17.60
N LEU A 234 16.20 -19.20 17.65
CA LEU A 234 15.37 -19.96 16.72
C LEU A 234 15.53 -19.44 15.27
N ILE A 235 15.72 -18.14 15.07
CA ILE A 235 15.99 -17.56 13.76
C ILE A 235 17.34 -18.08 13.23
N ASP A 236 18.36 -18.15 14.08
CA ASP A 236 19.67 -18.70 13.71
C ASP A 236 19.54 -20.18 13.32
N LYS A 237 18.72 -20.96 14.03
CA LYS A 237 18.36 -22.35 13.67
C LYS A 237 17.71 -22.39 12.29
N TRP A 238 16.66 -21.60 12.06
CA TRP A 238 15.93 -21.57 10.79
C TRP A 238 16.82 -21.19 9.60
N ASN A 239 17.75 -20.26 9.81
CA ASN A 239 18.76 -19.90 8.81
C ASN A 239 19.67 -21.11 8.47
N ARG A 240 20.23 -21.79 9.49
CA ARG A 240 21.11 -22.96 9.27
C ARG A 240 20.39 -24.10 8.56
N GLU A 241 19.15 -24.37 8.92
CA GLU A 241 18.33 -25.42 8.30
C GLU A 241 17.78 -25.00 6.93
N GLY A 242 17.83 -23.70 6.63
CA GLY A 242 17.27 -23.11 5.40
C GLY A 242 15.76 -23.15 5.37
N LEU A 243 15.10 -23.06 6.52
CA LEU A 243 13.65 -22.86 6.62
C LEU A 243 13.27 -21.47 6.10
N ILE A 244 14.05 -20.45 6.46
CA ILE A 244 13.91 -19.07 6.00
C ILE A 244 15.18 -18.68 5.26
N ASN A 245 15.01 -18.08 4.07
CA ASN A 245 16.13 -17.63 3.23
C ASN A 245 15.81 -16.24 2.66
N SER A 246 16.63 -15.25 3.02
CA SER A 246 16.43 -13.87 2.57
C SER A 246 16.64 -13.64 1.07
N LYS A 247 17.20 -14.60 0.33
CA LYS A 247 17.31 -14.53 -1.14
C LYS A 247 15.95 -14.70 -1.84
N VAL A 248 14.93 -15.17 -1.12
CA VAL A 248 13.57 -15.32 -1.65
C VAL A 248 12.92 -13.93 -1.66
N ASP A 249 12.79 -13.34 -2.84
CA ASP A 249 12.01 -12.12 -3.07
C ASP A 249 10.55 -12.45 -3.34
N TYR A 250 9.71 -11.42 -3.61
CA TYR A 250 8.29 -11.59 -3.83
C TYR A 250 7.99 -12.45 -5.07
N GLY A 251 8.68 -12.18 -6.18
CA GLY A 251 8.52 -12.93 -7.42
C GLY A 251 8.95 -14.40 -7.27
N THR A 252 10.08 -14.64 -6.62
CA THR A 252 10.58 -15.98 -6.32
C THR A 252 9.62 -16.76 -5.43
N ALA A 253 9.09 -16.13 -4.37
CA ALA A 253 8.11 -16.76 -3.46
C ALA A 253 6.84 -17.18 -4.21
N LYS A 254 6.25 -16.27 -4.99
CA LYS A 254 5.07 -16.53 -5.82
C LYS A 254 5.32 -17.66 -6.81
N ASN A 255 6.38 -17.54 -7.60
CA ASN A 255 6.73 -18.54 -8.62
C ASN A 255 6.99 -19.93 -8.01
N ALA A 256 7.70 -19.99 -6.88
CA ALA A 256 7.96 -21.27 -6.22
C ALA A 256 6.67 -21.95 -5.76
N PHE A 257 5.71 -21.21 -5.20
CA PHE A 257 4.44 -21.77 -4.77
C PHE A 257 3.59 -22.22 -5.97
N VAL A 258 3.44 -21.39 -7.00
CA VAL A 258 2.64 -21.69 -8.18
C VAL A 258 3.20 -22.87 -8.99
N LYS A 259 4.54 -22.96 -9.10
CA LYS A 259 5.23 -24.09 -9.75
C LYS A 259 5.37 -25.33 -8.87
N GLN A 260 4.79 -25.31 -7.66
CA GLN A 260 4.84 -26.40 -6.69
C GLN A 260 6.26 -26.74 -6.18
N ASN A 261 7.18 -25.76 -6.23
CA ASN A 261 8.52 -25.84 -5.63
C ASN A 261 8.53 -25.30 -4.18
N ALA A 262 7.36 -24.93 -3.64
CA ALA A 262 7.13 -24.63 -2.24
C ALA A 262 5.77 -25.17 -1.81
N ALA A 263 5.73 -25.87 -0.68
CA ALA A 263 4.48 -26.36 -0.10
C ALA A 263 3.75 -25.29 0.72
N PHE A 264 4.48 -24.27 1.17
CA PHE A 264 4.01 -23.21 2.07
C PHE A 264 4.41 -21.83 1.55
N TRP A 265 3.46 -20.88 1.61
CA TRP A 265 3.68 -19.51 1.21
C TRP A 265 3.08 -18.52 2.22
N ILE A 266 3.88 -17.59 2.74
CA ILE A 266 3.36 -16.43 3.49
C ILE A 266 3.01 -15.36 2.47
N THR A 267 1.72 -15.08 2.34
CA THR A 267 1.18 -14.08 1.42
C THR A 267 -0.11 -13.48 1.96
N GLY A 268 -0.69 -12.55 1.22
CA GLY A 268 -1.92 -11.85 1.60
C GLY A 268 -3.05 -11.99 0.57
N PRO A 269 -4.21 -11.36 0.84
CA PRO A 269 -5.41 -11.47 0.02
C PRO A 269 -5.25 -10.91 -1.41
N TRP A 270 -4.25 -10.07 -1.65
CA TRP A 270 -3.90 -9.59 -3.00
C TRP A 270 -3.48 -10.72 -3.96
N GLU A 271 -3.16 -11.91 -3.45
CA GLU A 271 -2.89 -13.11 -4.23
C GLU A 271 -4.09 -14.09 -4.25
N ALA A 272 -5.27 -13.66 -3.83
CA ALA A 272 -6.44 -14.55 -3.76
C ALA A 272 -6.75 -15.19 -5.12
N ASP A 273 -6.65 -14.45 -6.22
CA ASP A 273 -6.87 -14.99 -7.57
C ASP A 273 -5.77 -15.97 -7.97
N THR A 274 -4.51 -15.69 -7.67
CA THR A 274 -3.40 -16.62 -7.88
C THR A 274 -3.63 -17.94 -7.12
N LEU A 275 -4.08 -17.85 -5.87
CA LEU A 275 -4.35 -19.04 -5.04
C LEU A 275 -5.55 -19.86 -5.55
N LYS A 276 -6.60 -19.20 -6.07
CA LYS A 276 -7.76 -19.87 -6.66
C LYS A 276 -7.44 -20.58 -7.97
N THR A 277 -6.57 -19.97 -8.78
CA THR A 277 -6.22 -20.46 -10.12
C THR A 277 -4.95 -21.33 -10.14
N ALA A 278 -4.39 -21.66 -8.99
CA ALA A 278 -3.13 -22.39 -8.85
C ALA A 278 -3.14 -23.83 -9.43
N GLY A 279 -4.32 -24.38 -9.73
CA GLY A 279 -4.47 -25.75 -10.28
C GLY A 279 -4.33 -26.87 -9.24
N PHE A 280 -4.29 -26.52 -7.95
CA PHE A 280 -4.26 -27.47 -6.82
C PHE A 280 -5.05 -26.90 -5.63
N PRO A 281 -5.52 -27.73 -4.70
CA PRO A 281 -6.23 -27.27 -3.53
C PRO A 281 -5.32 -26.45 -2.61
N VAL A 282 -5.79 -25.27 -2.21
CA VAL A 282 -5.08 -24.37 -1.29
C VAL A 282 -5.92 -24.12 -0.04
N ARG A 283 -5.24 -24.09 1.11
CA ARG A 283 -5.81 -23.66 2.39
C ARG A 283 -4.97 -22.52 2.96
N VAL A 284 -5.64 -21.43 3.40
CA VAL A 284 -4.96 -20.33 4.12
C VAL A 284 -5.30 -20.42 5.60
N VAL A 285 -4.28 -20.40 6.43
CA VAL A 285 -4.39 -20.47 7.91
C VAL A 285 -3.48 -19.45 8.56
N GLN A 286 -3.70 -19.17 9.84
CA GLN A 286 -2.74 -18.44 10.64
C GLN A 286 -1.45 -19.27 10.79
N LEU A 287 -0.27 -18.62 10.75
CA LEU A 287 0.99 -19.31 11.07
C LEU A 287 0.86 -19.91 12.48
N PRO A 288 1.18 -21.21 12.66
CA PRO A 288 1.08 -21.86 13.97
C PRO A 288 1.89 -21.11 15.06
N LYS A 289 1.41 -21.20 16.30
CA LYS A 289 2.08 -20.63 17.48
C LYS A 289 3.53 -21.10 17.56
N ILE A 290 4.48 -20.17 17.68
CA ILE A 290 5.90 -20.44 17.93
C ILE A 290 6.13 -20.54 19.44
N LYS A 291 6.56 -19.48 20.09
CA LYS A 291 6.58 -19.35 21.57
C LYS A 291 5.34 -18.58 22.04
N PHE A 292 4.91 -17.63 21.24
CA PHE A 292 3.68 -16.87 21.39
C PHE A 292 2.80 -17.08 20.17
N ARG A 293 1.58 -16.57 20.20
CA ARG A 293 0.70 -16.58 19.04
C ARG A 293 1.35 -15.80 17.89
N SER A 294 1.46 -16.42 16.73
CA SER A 294 2.08 -15.86 15.53
C SER A 294 1.06 -14.96 14.79
N VAL A 295 0.79 -13.79 15.34
CA VAL A 295 -0.21 -12.88 14.79
C VAL A 295 0.38 -12.00 13.68
N PRO A 296 -0.34 -11.79 12.55
CA PRO A 296 0.09 -10.89 11.50
C PRO A 296 -0.13 -9.42 11.88
N PHE A 297 0.46 -8.50 11.12
CA PHE A 297 -0.06 -7.16 11.02
C PHE A 297 -1.43 -7.15 10.35
N LEU A 298 -2.32 -6.30 10.85
CA LEU A 298 -3.54 -5.92 10.14
C LEU A 298 -3.25 -4.67 9.33
N GLY A 299 -3.38 -4.76 8.02
CA GLY A 299 -3.31 -3.65 7.09
C GLY A 299 -4.70 -3.10 6.81
N VAL A 300 -4.80 -1.80 6.61
CA VAL A 300 -5.98 -1.14 6.10
C VAL A 300 -5.53 -0.24 4.96
N GLN A 301 -6.05 -0.50 3.76
CA GLN A 301 -5.82 0.36 2.61
C GLN A 301 -6.90 1.42 2.54
N GLY A 302 -6.53 2.63 2.12
CA GLY A 302 -7.46 3.75 2.03
C GLY A 302 -7.03 4.81 1.05
N PHE A 303 -7.96 5.74 0.76
CA PHE A 303 -7.70 6.92 -0.03
C PHE A 303 -7.56 8.13 0.88
N MET A 304 -6.59 8.99 0.60
CA MET A 304 -6.32 10.21 1.34
C MET A 304 -6.34 11.40 0.38
N VAL A 305 -6.98 12.49 0.80
CA VAL A 305 -6.96 13.77 0.06
C VAL A 305 -5.70 14.53 0.44
N THR A 306 -4.94 14.96 -0.56
CA THR A 306 -3.70 15.71 -0.33
C THR A 306 -3.97 17.21 -0.10
N LYS A 307 -3.00 17.93 0.43
CA LYS A 307 -3.06 19.39 0.57
C LYS A 307 -3.15 20.10 -0.79
N PHE A 308 -2.63 19.48 -1.85
CA PHE A 308 -2.54 20.08 -3.19
C PHE A 308 -3.91 20.24 -3.85
N ALA A 309 -4.89 19.41 -3.51
CA ALA A 309 -6.25 19.50 -4.02
C ALA A 309 -6.89 20.89 -3.82
N ALA A 310 -6.53 21.59 -2.75
CA ALA A 310 -6.99 22.97 -2.52
C ALA A 310 -6.33 23.95 -3.50
N GLY A 311 -5.03 23.80 -3.77
CA GLY A 311 -4.30 24.62 -4.75
C GLY A 311 -4.77 24.41 -6.19
N HIS A 312 -5.23 23.21 -6.51
CA HIS A 312 -5.83 22.86 -7.82
C HIS A 312 -7.33 23.21 -7.90
N ALA A 313 -7.89 23.93 -6.91
CA ALA A 313 -9.31 24.30 -6.82
C ALA A 313 -10.31 23.12 -6.77
N VAL A 314 -9.85 21.90 -6.47
CA VAL A 314 -10.69 20.67 -6.41
C VAL A 314 -10.85 20.09 -5.01
N GLY A 315 -10.41 20.82 -3.97
CA GLY A 315 -10.38 20.30 -2.60
C GLY A 315 -11.73 19.83 -2.05
N SER A 316 -12.83 20.53 -2.36
CA SER A 316 -14.18 20.10 -1.96
C SER A 316 -14.64 18.86 -2.72
N LEU A 317 -14.34 18.79 -4.02
CA LEU A 317 -14.66 17.64 -4.88
C LEU A 317 -13.88 16.40 -4.45
N ALA A 318 -12.58 16.54 -4.16
CA ALA A 318 -11.75 15.45 -3.67
C ALA A 318 -12.26 14.90 -2.32
N LYS A 319 -12.70 15.78 -1.41
CA LYS A 319 -13.30 15.36 -0.13
C LYS A 319 -14.66 14.67 -0.31
N ASP A 320 -15.51 15.14 -1.24
CA ASP A 320 -16.77 14.46 -1.57
C ASP A 320 -16.51 13.07 -2.17
N LEU A 321 -15.59 12.98 -3.13
CA LEU A 321 -15.23 11.69 -3.72
C LEU A 321 -14.72 10.70 -2.66
N VAL A 322 -13.74 11.08 -1.86
CA VAL A 322 -13.11 10.20 -0.88
C VAL A 322 -13.97 9.99 0.36
N GLY A 323 -14.51 11.08 0.93
CA GLY A 323 -15.19 11.04 2.24
C GLY A 323 -16.67 10.62 2.18
N ASP A 324 -17.27 10.60 0.99
CA ASP A 324 -18.67 10.13 0.81
C ASP A 324 -18.78 9.04 -0.25
N TYR A 325 -18.43 9.30 -1.51
CA TYR A 325 -18.72 8.39 -2.61
C TYR A 325 -17.92 7.08 -2.53
N MET A 326 -16.62 7.13 -2.30
CA MET A 326 -15.78 5.94 -2.15
C MET A 326 -16.09 5.14 -0.87
N MET A 327 -16.71 5.75 0.13
CA MET A 327 -17.12 5.07 1.37
C MET A 327 -18.47 4.33 1.23
N LYS A 328 -19.24 4.55 0.17
CA LYS A 328 -20.49 3.81 -0.06
C LYS A 328 -20.25 2.34 -0.31
N SER A 329 -21.15 1.49 0.17
CA SER A 329 -21.00 0.03 0.05
C SER A 329 -20.85 -0.46 -1.39
N VAL A 330 -21.45 0.23 -2.38
CA VAL A 330 -21.32 -0.11 -3.81
C VAL A 330 -19.90 0.16 -4.31
N SER A 331 -19.31 1.31 -3.98
CA SER A 331 -17.91 1.64 -4.32
C SER A 331 -16.94 0.70 -3.63
N GLN A 332 -17.19 0.40 -2.36
CA GLN A 332 -16.38 -0.52 -1.56
C GLN A 332 -16.36 -1.95 -2.13
N ARG A 333 -17.50 -2.45 -2.65
CA ARG A 333 -17.54 -3.75 -3.35
C ARG A 333 -16.70 -3.73 -4.62
N ALA A 334 -16.82 -2.67 -5.41
CA ALA A 334 -16.06 -2.54 -6.66
C ALA A 334 -14.54 -2.46 -6.39
N LEU A 335 -14.12 -1.63 -5.43
CA LEU A 335 -12.71 -1.48 -5.03
C LEU A 335 -12.12 -2.78 -4.49
N ALA A 336 -12.79 -3.41 -3.54
CA ALA A 336 -12.29 -4.64 -2.93
C ALA A 336 -12.32 -5.82 -3.91
N GLY A 337 -13.36 -5.92 -4.74
CA GLY A 337 -13.48 -6.99 -5.75
C GLY A 337 -12.38 -6.95 -6.80
N ALA A 338 -12.04 -5.76 -7.29
CA ALA A 338 -10.96 -5.60 -8.26
C ALA A 338 -9.56 -5.89 -7.69
N ASN A 339 -9.42 -5.78 -6.37
CA ASN A 339 -8.12 -5.89 -5.69
C ASN A 339 -7.95 -7.22 -4.95
N GLY A 340 -8.91 -8.15 -5.05
CA GLY A 340 -8.87 -9.40 -4.30
C GLY A 340 -8.78 -9.22 -2.78
N ARG A 341 -9.27 -8.07 -2.24
CA ARG A 341 -9.19 -7.75 -0.80
C ARG A 341 -10.56 -7.78 -0.14
N PHE A 342 -10.57 -7.90 1.18
CA PHE A 342 -11.82 -7.84 1.95
C PHE A 342 -12.25 -6.38 2.14
N PRO A 343 -13.53 -6.02 1.80
CA PRO A 343 -14.01 -4.64 1.94
C PRO A 343 -13.95 -4.16 3.38
N ALA A 344 -13.52 -2.91 3.59
CA ALA A 344 -13.56 -2.28 4.91
C ALA A 344 -14.99 -1.93 5.35
N ASN A 345 -15.89 -1.66 4.40
CA ASN A 345 -17.30 -1.42 4.70
C ASN A 345 -18.02 -2.73 5.08
N LYS A 346 -18.63 -2.79 6.26
CA LYS A 346 -19.31 -3.98 6.80
C LYS A 346 -20.45 -4.49 5.92
N ILE A 347 -21.19 -3.58 5.25
CA ILE A 347 -22.28 -3.95 4.35
C ILE A 347 -21.70 -4.62 3.09
N ALA A 348 -20.64 -4.04 2.51
CA ALA A 348 -19.93 -4.64 1.38
C ALA A 348 -19.31 -5.99 1.77
N GLY A 349 -18.73 -6.10 2.97
CA GLY A 349 -18.11 -7.33 3.48
C GLY A 349 -19.08 -8.51 3.59
N LYS A 350 -20.36 -8.26 3.88
CA LYS A 350 -21.40 -9.32 3.92
C LYS A 350 -21.62 -9.99 2.58
N SER A 351 -21.32 -9.33 1.46
CA SER A 351 -21.49 -9.89 0.11
C SER A 351 -20.26 -10.69 -0.37
N VAL A 352 -19.18 -10.76 0.40
CA VAL A 352 -17.99 -11.54 0.02
C VAL A 352 -18.31 -13.04 0.15
N THR A 353 -18.27 -13.74 -0.96
CA THR A 353 -18.47 -15.20 -1.03
C THR A 353 -17.15 -15.97 -1.16
N ASP A 354 -16.08 -15.29 -1.59
CA ASP A 354 -14.76 -15.87 -1.83
C ASP A 354 -14.20 -16.55 -0.58
N SER A 355 -13.97 -17.86 -0.69
CA SER A 355 -13.50 -18.68 0.43
C SER A 355 -12.05 -18.36 0.83
N ILE A 356 -11.19 -17.99 -0.13
CA ILE A 356 -9.79 -17.64 0.14
C ILE A 356 -9.74 -16.31 0.92
N LEU A 357 -10.54 -15.31 0.53
CA LEU A 357 -10.63 -14.05 1.27
C LEU A 357 -11.14 -14.28 2.72
N LYS A 358 -12.14 -15.13 2.91
CA LYS A 358 -12.62 -15.49 4.26
C LYS A 358 -11.54 -16.18 5.09
N GLN A 359 -10.73 -17.02 4.48
CA GLN A 359 -9.62 -17.70 5.16
C GLN A 359 -8.52 -16.72 5.58
N PHE A 360 -8.19 -15.71 4.75
CA PHE A 360 -7.30 -14.61 5.17
C PHE A 360 -7.88 -13.84 6.35
N GLY A 361 -9.17 -13.51 6.32
CA GLY A 361 -9.84 -12.89 7.48
C GLY A 361 -9.71 -13.72 8.76
N THR A 362 -9.88 -15.05 8.67
CA THR A 362 -9.69 -15.97 9.80
C THR A 362 -8.23 -16.01 10.26
N ALA A 363 -7.28 -16.03 9.34
CA ALA A 363 -5.84 -16.01 9.64
C ALA A 363 -5.40 -14.70 10.33
N GLY A 364 -6.14 -13.61 10.11
CA GLY A 364 -5.91 -12.30 10.73
C GLY A 364 -6.46 -12.16 12.15
N ILE A 365 -7.23 -13.11 12.67
CA ILE A 365 -7.84 -12.99 13.99
C ILE A 365 -6.78 -12.82 15.08
N GLY A 366 -6.91 -11.73 15.88
CA GLY A 366 -5.93 -11.34 16.92
C GLY A 366 -4.71 -10.63 16.35
N GLY A 367 -4.69 -10.32 15.07
CA GLY A 367 -3.65 -9.50 14.44
C GLY A 367 -3.53 -8.11 15.05
N VAL A 368 -2.42 -7.46 14.79
CA VAL A 368 -2.09 -6.13 15.34
C VAL A 368 -2.14 -5.10 14.24
N PRO A 369 -2.93 -4.02 14.33
CA PRO A 369 -2.85 -2.92 13.37
C PRO A 369 -1.42 -2.38 13.29
N MET A 370 -0.93 -2.12 12.08
CA MET A 370 0.35 -1.45 11.92
C MET A 370 0.33 -0.10 12.65
N PRO A 371 1.42 0.30 13.30
CA PRO A 371 1.48 1.62 13.94
C PRO A 371 1.28 2.74 12.92
N ASN A 372 0.31 3.62 13.17
CA ASN A 372 -0.01 4.77 12.32
C ASN A 372 0.59 6.10 12.84
N ILE A 373 1.71 6.04 13.52
CA ILE A 373 2.46 7.20 14.01
C ILE A 373 3.64 7.53 13.09
N PRO A 374 4.11 8.79 13.02
CA PRO A 374 5.18 9.20 12.09
C PRO A 374 6.42 8.32 12.17
N GLN A 375 6.79 7.90 13.36
CA GLN A 375 7.98 7.10 13.63
C GLN A 375 7.96 5.70 13.01
N MET A 376 6.81 5.23 12.51
CA MET A 376 6.73 3.93 11.83
C MET A 376 7.54 3.92 10.53
N GLY A 377 7.65 5.05 9.84
CA GLY A 377 8.50 5.20 8.65
C GLY A 377 9.96 4.81 8.89
N SER A 378 10.48 5.09 10.09
CA SER A 378 11.86 4.77 10.48
C SER A 378 12.08 3.29 10.81
N VAL A 379 11.02 2.46 10.84
CA VAL A 379 11.10 1.05 11.30
C VAL A 379 11.33 0.09 10.15
N TRP A 380 10.63 0.29 9.02
CA TRP A 380 10.49 -0.72 7.97
C TRP A 380 11.80 -1.25 7.44
N SER A 381 12.71 -0.36 7.02
CA SER A 381 14.00 -0.75 6.42
C SER A 381 14.93 -1.45 7.41
N ASP A 382 14.99 -0.99 8.66
CA ASP A 382 15.89 -1.57 9.64
C ASP A 382 15.37 -2.91 10.16
N LEU A 383 14.07 -3.04 10.38
CA LEU A 383 13.46 -4.30 10.80
C LEU A 383 13.54 -5.35 9.68
N GLY A 384 13.26 -4.97 8.43
CA GLY A 384 13.44 -5.83 7.26
C GLY A 384 14.91 -6.23 7.08
N GLY A 385 15.82 -5.27 7.16
CA GLY A 385 17.27 -5.50 7.07
C GLY A 385 17.81 -6.43 8.17
N ALA A 386 17.23 -6.41 9.38
CA ALA A 386 17.62 -7.36 10.44
C ALA A 386 17.26 -8.80 10.05
N TRP A 387 16.08 -9.04 9.47
CA TRP A 387 15.71 -10.35 8.93
C TRP A 387 16.68 -10.81 7.85
N VAL A 388 17.02 -9.95 6.88
CA VAL A 388 17.98 -10.26 5.83
C VAL A 388 19.33 -10.66 6.42
N LYS A 389 19.88 -9.85 7.34
CA LYS A 389 21.18 -10.12 7.97
C LYS A 389 21.17 -11.45 8.72
N ALA A 390 20.07 -11.81 9.36
CA ALA A 390 19.95 -13.02 10.16
C ALA A 390 19.64 -14.29 9.34
N THR A 391 19.16 -14.16 8.08
CA THR A 391 18.68 -15.32 7.30
C THR A 391 19.27 -15.42 5.89
N LYS A 392 20.41 -14.78 5.64
CA LYS A 392 21.09 -14.81 4.32
C LYS A 392 21.89 -16.09 4.02
N GLY A 393 21.82 -17.08 4.88
CA GLY A 393 22.61 -18.32 4.75
C GLY A 393 24.00 -18.19 5.37
N ALA A 394 25.04 -18.66 4.65
CA ALA A 394 26.42 -18.54 5.11
C ALA A 394 26.81 -17.08 5.38
N GLY A 395 27.54 -16.83 6.45
CA GLY A 395 27.94 -15.49 6.87
C GLY A 395 26.81 -14.65 7.45
N ALA A 396 25.67 -15.26 7.85
CA ALA A 396 24.59 -14.56 8.53
C ALA A 396 25.08 -14.01 9.89
N THR A 397 24.63 -12.80 10.21
CA THR A 397 24.78 -12.22 11.54
C THR A 397 23.82 -12.93 12.50
N SER A 398 24.25 -13.23 13.73
CA SER A 398 23.30 -13.80 14.71
C SER A 398 22.07 -12.90 14.84
N ALA A 399 20.90 -13.51 14.96
CA ALA A 399 19.64 -12.78 15.05
C ALA A 399 19.66 -11.79 16.23
N ARG A 400 20.23 -12.18 17.38
CA ARG A 400 20.41 -11.28 18.53
C ARG A 400 21.13 -9.99 18.11
N ASN A 401 22.25 -10.09 17.41
CA ASN A 401 23.06 -8.93 17.01
C ASN A 401 22.36 -8.12 15.92
N ALA A 402 21.75 -8.78 14.91
CA ALA A 402 21.07 -8.11 13.82
C ALA A 402 19.89 -7.26 14.33
N PHE A 403 19.03 -7.82 15.19
CA PHE A 403 17.87 -7.10 15.74
C PHE A 403 18.25 -6.05 16.80
N THR A 404 19.32 -6.29 17.56
CA THR A 404 19.85 -5.26 18.48
C THR A 404 20.38 -4.05 17.69
N ALA A 405 21.10 -4.27 16.61
CA ALA A 405 21.58 -3.20 15.74
C ALA A 405 20.41 -2.44 15.08
N ALA A 406 19.38 -3.16 14.59
CA ALA A 406 18.19 -2.54 14.03
C ALA A 406 17.45 -1.67 15.06
N ALA A 407 17.27 -2.16 16.29
CA ALA A 407 16.61 -1.38 17.34
C ALA A 407 17.37 -0.08 17.67
N ARG A 408 18.69 -0.11 17.67
CA ARG A 408 19.53 1.09 17.85
C ARG A 408 19.41 2.06 16.68
N ALA A 409 19.44 1.56 15.45
CA ALA A 409 19.28 2.39 14.24
C ALA A 409 17.91 3.07 14.22
N ILE A 410 16.84 2.33 14.51
CA ILE A 410 15.47 2.87 14.64
C ILE A 410 15.41 3.97 15.72
N ALA A 411 16.01 3.72 16.89
CA ALA A 411 16.02 4.70 17.99
C ALA A 411 16.76 5.98 17.57
N SER A 412 17.90 5.86 16.90
CA SER A 412 18.68 7.00 16.39
C SER A 412 17.88 7.82 15.37
N LYS A 413 17.24 7.16 14.39
CA LYS A 413 16.39 7.85 13.39
C LYS A 413 15.22 8.60 14.04
N ILE A 414 14.54 7.97 15.01
CA ILE A 414 13.44 8.61 15.74
C ILE A 414 13.93 9.81 16.55
N ALA A 415 15.10 9.73 17.15
CA ALA A 415 15.69 10.83 17.93
C ALA A 415 16.10 12.02 17.05
N SER A 416 16.53 11.78 15.82
CA SER A 416 16.89 12.82 14.84
C SER A 416 15.71 13.42 14.08
N GLY A 417 14.46 13.02 14.40
CA GLY A 417 13.25 13.55 13.75
C GLY A 417 12.89 12.86 12.43
N GLY A 418 13.47 11.67 12.17
CA GLY A 418 13.21 10.84 10.97
C GLY A 418 11.95 10.00 11.09
#